data_bbe18fd0d6b31f668f6904da2e38f514
#
_entry.id   bbe18fd0d6b31f668f6904da2e38f514
#
_cell.length_a   1.000
_cell.length_b   1.000
_cell.length_c   1.000
_cell.angle_alpha   90.00
_cell.angle_beta   90.00
_cell.angle_gamma   90.00
#
_symmetry.space_group_name_H-M   'P 1'
#
loop_
_entity.id
_entity.type
_entity.pdbx_description
1 polymer ?
#
loop_
_entity_poly.entity_id
_entity_poly.type
_entity_poly.pdbx_seq_one_letter_code
_entity_poly.pdbx_strand_id
1 'polypeptide(L)'
;IDEAVKSFQTIGELRRQATVDGGAIEAAYQGNLQELTKIVDQIYGLSVDSDVLSAINSIKNQIDVPLAAQIIDKSLQRVFAIAVYDRTTLVVNQFDNLSADQLILEWDRAYSAFQAISGTASRLNKVLTSDKKSLQDGRDPDLDYQILQAFEYGKQALAKTSEENHLDVSIAREGIVVPLVRTYLIGVLREVEGIIGNRDADVADAREAQVEGEYFYRI
;
A
#
# COMPACT_ATOMS: atom_id res chain seq x y z
N ILE A 1 -0.75 -11.23 -8.97
CA ILE A 1 -0.65 -9.82 -8.55
C ILE A 1 -1.44 -8.91 -9.50
N ASP A 2 -1.20 -8.93 -10.80
CA ASP A 2 -1.81 -7.97 -11.74
C ASP A 2 -3.35 -7.98 -11.73
N GLU A 3 -3.98 -9.15 -11.63
CA GLU A 3 -5.43 -9.23 -11.48
C GLU A 3 -5.91 -8.70 -10.12
N ALA A 4 -5.16 -8.92 -9.05
CA ALA A 4 -5.46 -8.34 -7.75
C ALA A 4 -5.36 -6.81 -7.77
N VAL A 5 -4.38 -6.26 -8.49
CA VAL A 5 -4.24 -4.80 -8.71
C VAL A 5 -5.46 -4.24 -9.42
N LYS A 6 -5.92 -4.87 -10.51
CA LYS A 6 -7.13 -4.45 -11.23
C LYS A 6 -8.37 -4.49 -10.33
N SER A 7 -8.53 -5.55 -9.55
CA SER A 7 -9.62 -5.67 -8.56
C SER A 7 -9.59 -4.53 -7.54
N PHE A 8 -8.41 -4.19 -7.01
CA PHE A 8 -8.26 -3.08 -6.07
C PHE A 8 -8.59 -1.72 -6.71
N GLN A 9 -8.17 -1.50 -7.95
CA GLN A 9 -8.52 -0.28 -8.71
C GLN A 9 -10.03 -0.16 -8.90
N THR A 10 -10.70 -1.27 -9.28
CA THR A 10 -12.16 -1.34 -9.40
C THR A 10 -12.84 -1.00 -8.07
N ILE A 11 -12.39 -1.56 -6.95
CA ILE A 11 -12.90 -1.21 -5.62
C ILE A 11 -12.69 0.28 -5.33
N GLY A 12 -11.52 0.83 -5.70
CA GLY A 12 -11.21 2.26 -5.56
C GLY A 12 -12.16 3.16 -6.34
N GLU A 13 -12.67 2.72 -7.48
CA GLU A 13 -13.69 3.44 -8.27
C GLU A 13 -15.08 3.31 -7.64
N LEU A 14 -15.48 2.08 -7.27
CA LEU A 14 -16.79 1.81 -6.68
C LEU A 14 -17.03 2.57 -5.38
N ARG A 15 -16.02 2.64 -4.50
CA ARG A 15 -16.15 3.33 -3.21
C ARG A 15 -16.24 4.86 -3.30
N ARG A 16 -15.92 5.46 -4.47
CA ARG A 16 -16.02 6.91 -4.73
C ARG A 16 -17.32 7.31 -5.40
N GLN A 17 -18.19 6.36 -5.70
CA GLN A 17 -19.50 6.66 -6.29
C GLN A 17 -20.42 7.33 -5.26
N ALA A 18 -21.37 8.12 -5.75
CA ALA A 18 -22.37 8.80 -4.88
C ALA A 18 -23.17 7.80 -4.03
N THR A 19 -23.39 6.59 -4.55
CA THR A 19 -23.97 5.47 -3.80
C THR A 19 -23.00 4.32 -3.88
N VAL A 20 -22.48 3.89 -2.73
CA VAL A 20 -21.50 2.81 -2.65
C VAL A 20 -22.24 1.47 -2.64
N ASP A 21 -21.98 0.62 -3.64
CA ASP A 21 -22.56 -0.71 -3.77
C ASP A 21 -21.67 -1.78 -3.14
N GLY A 22 -22.05 -2.26 -1.95
CA GLY A 22 -21.32 -3.32 -1.24
C GLY A 22 -21.31 -4.66 -1.96
N GLY A 23 -22.33 -4.96 -2.77
CA GLY A 23 -22.37 -6.19 -3.59
C GLY A 23 -21.36 -6.14 -4.74
N ALA A 24 -21.25 -4.98 -5.41
CA ALA A 24 -20.26 -4.77 -6.46
C ALA A 24 -18.82 -4.79 -5.90
N ILE A 25 -18.60 -4.21 -4.71
CA ILE A 25 -17.30 -4.27 -4.02
C ILE A 25 -16.94 -5.71 -3.66
N GLU A 26 -17.87 -6.49 -3.12
CA GLU A 26 -17.63 -7.91 -2.80
C GLU A 26 -17.26 -8.71 -4.05
N ALA A 27 -18.00 -8.54 -5.15
CA ALA A 27 -17.71 -9.21 -6.40
C ALA A 27 -16.30 -8.85 -6.96
N ALA A 28 -15.88 -7.59 -6.81
CA ALA A 28 -14.53 -7.17 -7.20
C ALA A 28 -13.44 -7.69 -6.24
N TYR A 29 -13.78 -7.90 -4.96
CA TYR A 29 -12.84 -8.41 -3.96
C TYR A 29 -12.58 -9.92 -4.11
N GLN A 30 -13.63 -10.70 -4.46
CA GLN A 30 -13.52 -12.14 -4.61
C GLN A 30 -12.54 -12.55 -5.71
N GLY A 31 -11.90 -13.72 -5.56
CA GLY A 31 -10.91 -14.24 -6.49
C GLY A 31 -9.49 -13.82 -6.11
N ASN A 32 -8.69 -13.37 -7.09
CA ASN A 32 -7.25 -13.17 -6.92
C ASN A 32 -6.86 -12.18 -5.81
N LEU A 33 -7.66 -11.13 -5.56
CA LEU A 33 -7.37 -10.16 -4.51
C LEU A 33 -7.65 -10.77 -3.13
N GLN A 34 -8.75 -11.49 -2.96
CA GLN A 34 -9.04 -12.19 -1.72
C GLN A 34 -8.04 -13.32 -1.45
N GLU A 35 -7.62 -14.05 -2.48
CA GLU A 35 -6.58 -15.08 -2.34
C GLU A 35 -5.25 -14.48 -1.88
N LEU A 36 -4.82 -13.36 -2.49
CA LEU A 36 -3.63 -12.63 -2.07
C LEU A 36 -3.75 -12.19 -0.61
N THR A 37 -4.91 -11.66 -0.20
CA THR A 37 -5.18 -11.23 1.17
C THR A 37 -5.06 -12.40 2.15
N LYS A 38 -5.65 -13.55 1.83
CA LYS A 38 -5.57 -14.77 2.68
C LYS A 38 -4.15 -15.31 2.79
N ILE A 39 -3.36 -15.22 1.72
CA ILE A 39 -1.94 -15.62 1.77
C ILE A 39 -1.17 -14.70 2.75
N VAL A 40 -1.39 -13.39 2.67
CA VAL A 40 -0.78 -12.42 3.58
C VAL A 40 -1.23 -12.69 5.03
N ASP A 41 -2.51 -12.92 5.26
CA ASP A 41 -3.05 -13.25 6.60
C ASP A 41 -2.39 -14.51 7.16
N GLN A 42 -2.24 -15.55 6.35
CA GLN A 42 -1.63 -16.81 6.78
C GLN A 42 -0.14 -16.64 7.12
N ILE A 43 0.62 -15.89 6.33
CA ILE A 43 2.06 -15.71 6.53
C ILE A 43 2.33 -14.86 7.78
N TYR A 44 1.54 -13.81 8.01
CA TYR A 44 1.79 -12.81 9.04
C TYR A 44 0.89 -12.93 10.27
N GLY A 45 -0.01 -13.91 10.31
CA GLY A 45 -0.97 -14.07 11.41
C GLY A 45 -1.94 -12.90 11.52
N LEU A 46 -2.39 -12.35 10.38
CA LEU A 46 -3.30 -11.22 10.32
C LEU A 46 -4.75 -11.67 10.09
N SER A 47 -5.68 -10.71 10.05
CA SER A 47 -7.10 -10.92 9.82
C SER A 47 -7.69 -9.93 8.79
N VAL A 48 -6.90 -9.55 7.79
CA VAL A 48 -7.27 -8.54 6.79
C VAL A 48 -8.48 -8.97 5.98
N ASP A 49 -8.56 -10.26 5.59
CA ASP A 49 -9.74 -10.79 4.86
C ASP A 49 -11.02 -10.62 5.69
N SER A 50 -10.96 -10.91 6.99
CA SER A 50 -12.09 -10.72 7.91
C SER A 50 -12.50 -9.25 8.05
N ASP A 51 -11.52 -8.35 8.17
CA ASP A 51 -11.77 -6.90 8.27
C ASP A 51 -12.45 -6.37 7.00
N VAL A 52 -11.95 -6.76 5.83
CA VAL A 52 -12.54 -6.38 4.52
C VAL A 52 -13.96 -6.91 4.37
N LEU A 53 -14.20 -8.19 4.65
CA LEU A 53 -15.55 -8.79 4.54
C LEU A 53 -16.53 -8.15 5.54
N SER A 54 -16.09 -7.83 6.75
CA SER A 54 -16.91 -7.13 7.74
C SER A 54 -17.28 -5.71 7.26
N ALA A 55 -16.34 -4.99 6.70
CA ALA A 55 -16.59 -3.65 6.16
C ALA A 55 -17.51 -3.71 4.92
N ILE A 56 -17.34 -4.67 4.02
CA ILE A 56 -18.27 -4.91 2.90
C ILE A 56 -19.71 -5.16 3.42
N ASN A 57 -19.84 -5.99 4.46
CA ASN A 57 -21.13 -6.25 5.07
C ASN A 57 -21.75 -4.99 5.70
N SER A 58 -20.96 -4.15 6.30
CA SER A 58 -21.42 -2.84 6.81
C SER A 58 -21.96 -1.95 5.68
N ILE A 59 -21.29 -1.88 4.53
CA ILE A 59 -21.78 -1.15 3.35
C ILE A 59 -23.11 -1.72 2.85
N LYS A 60 -23.23 -3.05 2.72
CA LYS A 60 -24.48 -3.71 2.31
C LYS A 60 -25.65 -3.39 3.22
N ASN A 61 -25.41 -3.23 4.51
CA ASN A 61 -26.41 -2.89 5.51
C ASN A 61 -26.58 -1.37 5.74
N GLN A 62 -25.91 -0.54 4.95
CA GLN A 62 -25.94 0.93 5.06
C GLN A 62 -25.49 1.44 6.44
N ILE A 63 -24.51 0.74 7.05
CA ILE A 63 -23.95 1.10 8.36
C ILE A 63 -22.60 1.77 8.16
N ASP A 64 -22.47 3.02 8.57
CA ASP A 64 -21.19 3.76 8.55
C ASP A 64 -20.43 3.61 7.21
N VAL A 65 -21.13 3.79 6.09
CA VAL A 65 -20.62 3.52 4.74
C VAL A 65 -19.28 4.23 4.45
N PRO A 66 -19.09 5.52 4.79
CA PRO A 66 -17.79 6.18 4.57
C PRO A 66 -16.66 5.50 5.33
N LEU A 67 -16.88 5.17 6.60
CA LEU A 67 -15.89 4.52 7.45
C LEU A 67 -15.55 3.12 6.93
N ALA A 68 -16.56 2.32 6.58
CA ALA A 68 -16.36 0.99 6.02
C ALA A 68 -15.58 1.03 4.70
N ALA A 69 -15.83 2.03 3.85
CA ALA A 69 -15.06 2.23 2.61
C ALA A 69 -13.58 2.55 2.87
N GLN A 70 -13.27 3.32 3.92
CA GLN A 70 -11.90 3.58 4.34
C GLN A 70 -11.21 2.32 4.89
N ILE A 71 -11.90 1.53 5.71
CA ILE A 71 -11.38 0.26 6.22
C ILE A 71 -10.97 -0.65 5.06
N ILE A 72 -11.81 -0.81 4.04
CA ILE A 72 -11.50 -1.62 2.85
C ILE A 72 -10.24 -1.09 2.16
N ASP A 73 -10.20 0.21 1.88
CA ASP A 73 -9.08 0.85 1.19
C ASP A 73 -7.74 0.63 1.90
N LYS A 74 -7.69 0.94 3.19
CA LYS A 74 -6.45 0.88 3.97
C LYS A 74 -6.02 -0.57 4.25
N SER A 75 -6.98 -1.46 4.51
CA SER A 75 -6.70 -2.89 4.67
C SER A 75 -6.06 -3.48 3.41
N LEU A 76 -6.59 -3.14 2.24
CA LEU A 76 -6.04 -3.63 0.96
C LEU A 76 -4.72 -2.95 0.59
N GLN A 77 -4.52 -1.68 0.93
CA GLN A 77 -3.20 -1.04 0.79
C GLN A 77 -2.13 -1.78 1.61
N ARG A 78 -2.47 -2.26 2.81
CA ARG A 78 -1.57 -3.08 3.63
C ARG A 78 -1.18 -4.36 2.92
N VAL A 79 -2.13 -5.06 2.28
CA VAL A 79 -1.84 -6.29 1.51
C VAL A 79 -0.81 -6.02 0.41
N PHE A 80 -0.97 -4.94 -0.34
CA PHE A 80 -0.03 -4.59 -1.40
C PHE A 80 1.33 -4.12 -0.87
N ALA A 81 1.37 -3.38 0.24
CA ALA A 81 2.63 -2.98 0.88
C ALA A 81 3.43 -4.21 1.34
N ILE A 82 2.76 -5.19 1.96
CA ILE A 82 3.36 -6.47 2.34
C ILE A 82 3.82 -7.24 1.10
N ALA A 83 3.03 -7.28 0.02
CA ALA A 83 3.44 -7.93 -1.21
C ALA A 83 4.70 -7.31 -1.85
N VAL A 84 4.86 -5.98 -1.79
CA VAL A 84 6.10 -5.30 -2.20
C VAL A 84 7.27 -5.77 -1.35
N TYR A 85 7.12 -5.76 -0.02
CA TYR A 85 8.14 -6.19 0.91
C TYR A 85 8.56 -7.64 0.68
N ASP A 86 7.58 -8.55 0.59
CA ASP A 86 7.83 -9.99 0.45
C ASP A 86 8.54 -10.33 -0.86
N ARG A 87 8.07 -9.77 -1.97
CA ARG A 87 8.63 -10.07 -3.28
C ARG A 87 10.05 -9.52 -3.43
N THR A 88 10.30 -8.29 -2.98
CA THR A 88 11.65 -7.73 -3.01
C THR A 88 12.59 -8.47 -2.06
N THR A 89 12.10 -8.91 -0.89
CA THR A 89 12.87 -9.73 0.06
C THR A 89 13.16 -11.12 -0.50
N LEU A 90 12.18 -11.75 -1.17
CA LEU A 90 12.37 -13.04 -1.84
C LEU A 90 13.47 -12.95 -2.90
N VAL A 91 13.47 -11.90 -3.72
CA VAL A 91 14.49 -11.69 -4.76
C VAL A 91 15.90 -11.63 -4.14
N VAL A 92 16.06 -10.87 -3.04
CA VAL A 92 17.37 -10.78 -2.34
C VAL A 92 17.75 -12.14 -1.74
N ASN A 93 16.84 -12.79 -1.01
CA ASN A 93 17.15 -14.05 -0.31
C ASN A 93 17.35 -15.26 -1.24
N GLN A 94 16.79 -15.20 -2.43
CA GLN A 94 16.86 -16.30 -3.40
C GLN A 94 17.75 -15.96 -4.61
N PHE A 95 18.57 -14.92 -4.50
CA PHE A 95 19.40 -14.41 -5.60
C PHE A 95 20.27 -15.51 -6.24
N ASP A 96 20.87 -16.35 -5.42
CA ASP A 96 21.76 -17.44 -5.87
C ASP A 96 21.00 -18.74 -6.22
N ASN A 97 19.70 -18.82 -5.89
CA ASN A 97 18.91 -20.06 -6.02
C ASN A 97 17.91 -20.03 -7.19
N LEU A 98 17.51 -18.84 -7.62
CA LEU A 98 16.56 -18.65 -8.72
C LEU A 98 17.29 -18.24 -10.00
N SER A 99 16.71 -18.56 -11.16
CA SER A 99 17.19 -18.03 -12.43
C SER A 99 16.96 -16.52 -12.53
N ALA A 100 17.75 -15.84 -13.37
CA ALA A 100 17.58 -14.41 -13.63
C ALA A 100 16.15 -14.05 -14.07
N ASP A 101 15.53 -14.87 -14.93
CA ASP A 101 14.14 -14.66 -15.37
C ASP A 101 13.14 -14.77 -14.21
N GLN A 102 13.35 -15.70 -13.28
CA GLN A 102 12.50 -15.85 -12.10
C GLN A 102 12.67 -14.67 -11.14
N LEU A 103 13.89 -14.21 -10.90
CA LEU A 103 14.16 -13.03 -10.08
C LEU A 103 13.54 -11.77 -10.67
N ILE A 104 13.68 -11.54 -11.98
CA ILE A 104 13.04 -10.42 -12.69
C ILE A 104 11.53 -10.52 -12.59
N LEU A 105 10.94 -11.69 -12.75
CA LEU A 105 9.49 -11.89 -12.63
C LEU A 105 8.98 -11.51 -11.23
N GLU A 106 9.68 -11.91 -10.17
CA GLU A 106 9.30 -11.55 -8.80
C GLU A 106 9.50 -10.05 -8.52
N TRP A 107 10.53 -9.43 -9.10
CA TRP A 107 10.75 -7.99 -9.03
C TRP A 107 9.65 -7.21 -9.76
N ASP A 108 9.25 -7.63 -10.94
CA ASP A 108 8.14 -7.02 -11.70
C ASP A 108 6.79 -7.20 -10.97
N ARG A 109 6.59 -8.32 -10.27
CA ARG A 109 5.43 -8.52 -9.40
C ARG A 109 5.42 -7.57 -8.20
N ALA A 110 6.58 -7.29 -7.60
CA ALA A 110 6.69 -6.28 -6.55
C ALA A 110 6.37 -4.88 -7.09
N TYR A 111 6.85 -4.56 -8.28
CA TYR A 111 6.54 -3.29 -8.94
C TYR A 111 5.04 -3.15 -9.22
N SER A 112 4.38 -4.19 -9.75
CA SER A 112 2.93 -4.20 -9.95
C SER A 112 2.17 -3.98 -8.64
N ALA A 113 2.60 -4.61 -7.54
CA ALA A 113 2.02 -4.38 -6.23
C ALA A 113 2.20 -2.92 -5.75
N PHE A 114 3.36 -2.32 -5.97
CA PHE A 114 3.61 -0.91 -5.66
C PHE A 114 2.70 0.02 -6.49
N GLN A 115 2.48 -0.28 -7.76
CA GLN A 115 1.59 0.53 -8.60
C GLN A 115 0.17 0.64 -8.03
N ALA A 116 -0.33 -0.39 -7.34
CA ALA A 116 -1.63 -0.34 -6.68
C ALA A 116 -1.72 0.75 -5.60
N ILE A 117 -0.61 1.04 -4.92
CA ILE A 117 -0.54 1.97 -3.78
C ILE A 117 0.25 3.25 -4.07
N SER A 118 0.83 3.38 -5.26
CA SER A 118 1.66 4.54 -5.66
C SER A 118 0.90 5.87 -5.59
N GLY A 119 -0.40 5.86 -5.89
CA GLY A 119 -1.26 7.05 -5.75
C GLY A 119 -1.34 7.58 -4.33
N THR A 120 -1.25 6.73 -3.32
CA THR A 120 -1.18 7.14 -1.90
C THR A 120 0.17 7.79 -1.59
N ALA A 121 1.28 7.20 -2.03
CA ALA A 121 2.61 7.77 -1.85
C ALA A 121 2.72 9.15 -2.51
N SER A 122 2.27 9.28 -3.76
CA SER A 122 2.27 10.57 -4.47
C SER A 122 1.38 11.62 -3.81
N ARG A 123 0.21 11.23 -3.29
CA ARG A 123 -0.70 12.14 -2.58
C ARG A 123 -0.08 12.65 -1.28
N LEU A 124 0.53 11.78 -0.49
CA LEU A 124 1.15 12.15 0.77
C LEU A 124 2.35 13.06 0.56
N ASN A 125 3.17 12.83 -0.48
CA ASN A 125 4.20 13.75 -0.88
C ASN A 125 3.67 15.15 -1.21
N LYS A 126 2.59 15.25 -2.01
CA LYS A 126 1.99 16.53 -2.38
C LYS A 126 1.46 17.30 -1.19
N VAL A 127 0.90 16.61 -0.18
CA VAL A 127 0.43 17.26 1.05
C VAL A 127 1.58 17.88 1.82
N LEU A 128 2.70 17.18 1.94
CA LEU A 128 3.90 17.73 2.59
C LEU A 128 4.44 18.97 1.86
N THR A 129 4.44 18.97 0.52
CA THR A 129 4.90 20.10 -0.29
C THR A 129 3.95 21.28 -0.27
N SER A 130 2.64 21.06 -0.37
CA SER A 130 1.63 22.12 -0.50
C SER A 130 1.45 22.93 0.78
N ASP A 131 1.53 22.28 1.94
CA ASP A 131 1.25 22.92 3.23
C ASP A 131 2.49 23.52 3.91
N LYS A 132 3.63 23.57 3.21
CA LYS A 132 4.94 24.02 3.74
C LYS A 132 5.32 23.30 5.06
N LYS A 133 4.71 22.17 5.33
CA LYS A 133 5.08 21.27 6.42
C LYS A 133 6.16 20.32 5.98
N SER A 134 7.17 20.87 5.26
CA SER A 134 8.40 20.12 4.98
C SER A 134 8.99 19.64 6.29
N LEU A 135 9.50 18.43 6.30
CA LEU A 135 10.40 17.99 7.36
C LEU A 135 11.44 19.11 7.56
N GLN A 136 11.69 19.52 8.76
CA GLN A 136 12.36 20.71 9.31
C GLN A 136 13.50 21.36 8.50
N ASP A 137 13.98 20.74 7.44
CA ASP A 137 15.08 21.22 6.59
C ASP A 137 14.66 21.70 5.19
N GLY A 138 13.38 21.76 4.90
CA GLY A 138 12.84 22.21 3.61
C GLY A 138 13.07 21.24 2.44
N ARG A 139 13.46 20.00 2.71
CA ARG A 139 13.65 18.98 1.68
C ARG A 139 12.42 18.07 1.64
N ASP A 140 11.71 18.16 0.54
CA ASP A 140 10.65 17.21 0.26
C ASP A 140 11.23 15.83 -0.02
N PRO A 141 10.72 14.79 0.64
CA PRO A 141 11.31 13.46 0.52
C PRO A 141 11.09 12.81 -0.85
N ASP A 142 10.21 13.33 -1.72
CA ASP A 142 9.85 12.75 -3.04
C ASP A 142 9.87 11.21 -3.04
N LEU A 143 9.12 10.63 -2.09
CA LEU A 143 9.21 9.21 -1.73
C LEU A 143 8.77 8.28 -2.86
N ASP A 144 7.74 8.68 -3.63
CA ASP A 144 7.27 7.92 -4.79
C ASP A 144 8.34 7.89 -5.89
N TYR A 145 9.03 9.00 -6.15
CA TYR A 145 10.13 9.02 -7.09
C TYR A 145 11.32 8.17 -6.63
N GLN A 146 11.68 8.25 -5.34
CA GLN A 146 12.75 7.41 -4.76
C GLN A 146 12.44 5.91 -4.96
N ILE A 147 11.20 5.49 -4.69
CA ILE A 147 10.79 4.10 -4.86
C ILE A 147 10.87 3.68 -6.34
N LEU A 148 10.39 4.51 -7.26
CA LEU A 148 10.45 4.23 -8.70
C LEU A 148 11.90 4.11 -9.21
N GLN A 149 12.80 5.00 -8.77
CA GLN A 149 14.23 4.93 -9.13
C GLN A 149 14.88 3.66 -8.56
N ALA A 150 14.51 3.25 -7.35
CA ALA A 150 15.02 2.03 -6.75
C ALA A 150 14.53 0.76 -7.48
N PHE A 151 13.27 0.74 -7.94
CA PHE A 151 12.77 -0.34 -8.79
C PHE A 151 13.56 -0.45 -10.10
N GLU A 152 13.80 0.68 -10.77
CA GLU A 152 14.56 0.71 -12.02
C GLU A 152 16.02 0.26 -11.79
N TYR A 153 16.67 0.76 -10.73
CA TYR A 153 18.03 0.37 -10.38
C TYR A 153 18.15 -1.13 -10.11
N GLY A 154 17.23 -1.70 -9.32
CA GLY A 154 17.23 -3.13 -9.03
C GLY A 154 16.98 -3.99 -10.28
N LYS A 155 16.10 -3.55 -11.17
CA LYS A 155 15.86 -4.23 -12.46
C LYS A 155 17.10 -4.25 -13.33
N GLN A 156 17.83 -3.14 -13.40
CA GLN A 156 19.10 -3.05 -14.13
C GLN A 156 20.19 -3.94 -13.49
N ALA A 157 20.23 -4.05 -12.17
CA ALA A 157 21.13 -4.94 -11.47
C ALA A 157 20.82 -6.41 -11.77
N LEU A 158 19.55 -6.81 -11.77
CA LEU A 158 19.11 -8.17 -12.10
C LEU A 158 19.42 -8.59 -13.55
N ALA A 159 19.49 -7.63 -14.48
CA ALA A 159 19.85 -7.90 -15.86
C ALA A 159 21.33 -8.19 -16.08
N LYS A 160 22.20 -7.92 -15.10
CA LYS A 160 23.64 -8.09 -15.16
C LYS A 160 24.07 -9.24 -14.23
N THR A 161 23.97 -10.45 -14.61
CA THR A 161 24.27 -11.63 -13.76
C THR A 161 25.74 -11.71 -13.31
N SER A 162 26.08 -11.13 -12.16
CA SER A 162 27.33 -11.35 -11.43
C SER A 162 27.12 -11.29 -9.92
N GLU A 163 27.99 -11.91 -9.12
CA GLU A 163 27.91 -11.86 -7.64
C GLU A 163 27.89 -10.43 -7.08
N GLU A 164 28.55 -9.48 -7.76
CA GLU A 164 28.55 -8.06 -7.39
C GLU A 164 27.14 -7.45 -7.42
N ASN A 165 26.24 -7.98 -8.24
CA ASN A 165 24.89 -7.45 -8.39
C ASN A 165 23.94 -7.81 -7.24
N HIS A 166 24.25 -8.82 -6.42
CA HIS A 166 23.46 -9.13 -5.22
C HIS A 166 23.42 -7.94 -4.24
N LEU A 167 24.56 -7.27 -4.04
CA LEU A 167 24.59 -6.07 -3.22
C LEU A 167 23.74 -4.94 -3.81
N ASP A 168 23.81 -4.73 -5.12
CA ASP A 168 23.04 -3.69 -5.81
C ASP A 168 21.52 -3.95 -5.69
N VAL A 169 21.09 -5.19 -5.83
CA VAL A 169 19.69 -5.59 -5.63
C VAL A 169 19.25 -5.38 -4.17
N SER A 170 20.12 -5.68 -3.21
CA SER A 170 19.87 -5.43 -1.78
C SER A 170 19.73 -3.93 -1.48
N ILE A 171 20.59 -3.09 -2.07
CA ILE A 171 20.51 -1.63 -1.95
C ILE A 171 19.19 -1.12 -2.59
N ALA A 172 18.83 -1.64 -3.76
CA ALA A 172 17.58 -1.28 -4.42
C ALA A 172 16.37 -1.64 -3.55
N ARG A 173 16.36 -2.83 -2.93
CA ARG A 173 15.32 -3.24 -1.99
C ARG A 173 15.16 -2.26 -0.83
N GLU A 174 16.26 -1.86 -0.20
CA GLU A 174 16.22 -0.84 0.87
C GLU A 174 15.70 0.51 0.35
N GLY A 175 16.09 0.89 -0.87
CA GLY A 175 15.58 2.07 -1.56
C GLY A 175 14.08 2.02 -1.87
N ILE A 176 13.45 0.84 -1.86
CA ILE A 176 12.00 0.66 -1.98
C ILE A 176 11.35 0.64 -0.60
N VAL A 177 11.82 -0.23 0.30
CA VAL A 177 11.16 -0.54 1.57
C VAL A 177 11.20 0.65 2.52
N VAL A 178 12.34 1.31 2.66
CA VAL A 178 12.48 2.43 3.61
C VAL A 178 11.58 3.62 3.22
N PRO A 179 11.56 4.12 1.98
CA PRO A 179 10.63 5.18 1.60
C PRO A 179 9.16 4.73 1.66
N LEU A 180 8.84 3.47 1.40
CA LEU A 180 7.48 2.95 1.51
C LEU A 180 6.98 3.02 2.96
N VAL A 181 7.78 2.57 3.93
CA VAL A 181 7.45 2.68 5.37
C VAL A 181 7.31 4.16 5.78
N ARG A 182 8.21 5.03 5.30
CA ARG A 182 8.10 6.47 5.56
C ARG A 182 6.81 7.07 5.02
N THR A 183 6.35 6.64 3.85
CA THR A 183 5.08 7.08 3.26
C THR A 183 3.92 6.84 4.24
N TYR A 184 3.81 5.64 4.80
CA TYR A 184 2.73 5.32 5.73
C TYR A 184 2.89 6.00 7.09
N LEU A 185 4.12 6.17 7.58
CA LEU A 185 4.37 6.97 8.78
C LEU A 185 3.90 8.43 8.62
N ILE A 186 4.15 9.04 7.46
CA ILE A 186 3.64 10.37 7.13
C ILE A 186 2.10 10.37 7.11
N GLY A 187 1.49 9.31 6.57
CA GLY A 187 0.05 9.11 6.63
C GLY A 187 -0.47 9.14 8.07
N VAL A 188 0.13 8.36 8.96
CA VAL A 188 -0.23 8.36 10.40
C VAL A 188 -0.14 9.75 11.02
N LEU A 189 0.98 10.46 10.81
CA LEU A 189 1.18 11.80 11.37
C LEU A 189 0.14 12.80 10.86
N ARG A 190 -0.21 12.71 9.57
CA ARG A 190 -1.25 13.55 8.98
C ARG A 190 -2.63 13.30 9.63
N GLU A 191 -3.00 12.03 9.82
CA GLU A 191 -4.29 11.70 10.41
C GLU A 191 -4.34 12.12 11.91
N VAL A 192 -3.24 12.04 12.64
CA VAL A 192 -3.13 12.60 14.01
C VAL A 192 -3.39 14.10 14.00
N GLU A 193 -2.82 14.86 13.05
CA GLU A 193 -3.14 16.30 12.90
C GLU A 193 -4.61 16.53 12.55
N GLY A 194 -5.21 15.68 11.70
CA GLY A 194 -6.63 15.72 11.36
C GLY A 194 -7.52 15.51 12.59
N ILE A 195 -7.19 14.54 13.45
CA ILE A 195 -7.91 14.31 14.72
C ILE A 195 -7.82 15.54 15.62
N ILE A 196 -6.63 16.11 15.80
CA ILE A 196 -6.41 17.28 16.67
C ILE A 196 -7.19 18.48 16.14
N GLY A 197 -7.22 18.70 14.82
CA GLY A 197 -7.90 19.83 14.20
C GLY A 197 -9.43 19.74 14.24
N ASN A 198 -9.99 18.54 14.15
CA ASN A 198 -11.43 18.33 13.97
C ASN A 198 -12.17 17.86 15.22
N ARG A 199 -11.46 17.42 16.28
CA ARG A 199 -12.08 16.80 17.48
C ARG A 199 -13.22 17.61 18.11
N ASP A 200 -13.13 18.93 18.06
CA ASP A 200 -14.10 19.86 18.70
C ASP A 200 -15.04 20.52 17.66
N ALA A 201 -14.71 20.42 16.36
CA ALA A 201 -15.45 21.07 15.28
C ALA A 201 -16.25 20.06 14.43
N ASP A 202 -15.69 18.91 14.13
CA ASP A 202 -16.32 17.83 13.36
C ASP A 202 -15.89 16.46 13.87
N VAL A 203 -16.72 15.87 14.72
CA VAL A 203 -16.47 14.57 15.35
C VAL A 203 -16.46 13.42 14.32
N ALA A 204 -17.23 13.56 13.22
CA ALA A 204 -17.26 12.53 12.17
C ALA A 204 -15.93 12.48 11.42
N ASP A 205 -15.42 13.65 11.00
CA ASP A 205 -14.11 13.77 10.36
C ASP A 205 -12.95 13.31 11.27
N ALA A 206 -13.03 13.66 12.57
CA ALA A 206 -12.03 13.22 13.55
C ALA A 206 -12.03 11.69 13.71
N ARG A 207 -13.20 11.05 13.66
CA ARG A 207 -13.33 9.58 13.71
C ARG A 207 -12.82 8.91 12.44
N GLU A 208 -13.08 9.48 11.28
CA GLU A 208 -12.55 8.99 10.01
C GLU A 208 -11.01 9.07 10.01
N ALA A 209 -10.44 10.20 10.41
CA ALA A 209 -9.00 10.38 10.54
C ALA A 209 -8.39 9.39 11.56
N GLN A 210 -9.07 9.09 12.67
CA GLN A 210 -8.62 8.09 13.64
C GLN A 210 -8.50 6.71 12.98
N VAL A 211 -9.50 6.27 12.25
CA VAL A 211 -9.50 4.97 11.58
C VAL A 211 -8.44 4.92 10.48
N GLU A 212 -8.33 5.95 9.64
CA GLU A 212 -7.28 6.00 8.63
C GLU A 212 -5.88 5.91 9.25
N GLY A 213 -5.62 6.68 10.32
CA GLY A 213 -4.34 6.68 11.04
C GLY A 213 -4.02 5.31 11.65
N GLU A 214 -5.01 4.66 12.27
CA GLU A 214 -4.85 3.31 12.83
C GLU A 214 -4.50 2.28 11.75
N TYR A 215 -5.18 2.32 10.61
CA TYR A 215 -4.89 1.39 9.51
C TYR A 215 -3.56 1.70 8.81
N PHE A 216 -3.16 2.95 8.66
CA PHE A 216 -1.82 3.30 8.19
C PHE A 216 -0.71 2.80 9.14
N TYR A 217 -0.93 2.87 10.44
CA TYR A 217 0.03 2.38 11.44
C TYR A 217 0.22 0.86 11.37
N ARG A 218 -0.78 0.13 10.91
CA ARG A 218 -0.74 -1.34 10.78
C ARG A 218 0.03 -1.82 9.54
N ILE A 219 0.37 -0.93 8.60
CA ILE A 219 1.15 -1.23 7.40
C ILE A 219 2.63 -1.26 7.71
#